data_e41fb03934072b92f5438943606a5cec
#
_entry.id   e41fb03934072b92f5438943606a5cec
#
_cell.length_a   1.000
_cell.length_b   1.000
_cell.length_c   1.000
_cell.angle_alpha   90.00
_cell.angle_beta   90.00
_cell.angle_gamma   90.00
#
_symmetry.space_group_name_H-M   'P 1'
#
loop_
_entity.id
_entity.type
_entity.pdbx_description
1 polymer ?
#
loop_
_entity_poly.entity_id
_entity_poly.type
_entity_poly.pdbx_seq_one_letter_code
_entity_poly.pdbx_strand_id
1 'polypeptide(L)'
;NMAGSSLKAALTANFIIGVIKTIVGFFTGSAAMISEAYHSFADTFNQILLLIGVNRSKKEPDVEHPFGYKKVQFFWAFVVAVLIFGVSGGLALFEGIEIILHPSDHEFHPEYFPWQIAVLSVAIILESFALKTAINEAQAYQKKVKSEKLLDAVEEMQDPVLLSLLVEDSLALAGLVLALIGSIITFVTENPTWDGITAISIGIVLMIGGILLARE
;
A
#
# COMPACT_ATOMS: atom_id res chain seq x y z
N ASN A 1 -24.99 -6.70 -5.01
CA ASN A 1 -24.33 -5.68 -5.86
C ASN A 1 -23.72 -4.47 -5.11
N MET A 2 -23.98 -4.30 -3.80
CA MET A 2 -23.37 -3.20 -3.02
C MET A 2 -21.85 -3.37 -2.85
N ALA A 3 -21.35 -4.57 -2.63
CA ALA A 3 -19.92 -4.86 -2.52
C ALA A 3 -19.13 -4.50 -3.81
N GLY A 4 -19.72 -4.67 -4.99
CA GLY A 4 -19.07 -4.32 -6.26
C GLY A 4 -19.01 -2.82 -6.55
N SER A 5 -19.92 -2.01 -5.98
CA SER A 5 -19.89 -0.54 -6.14
C SER A 5 -18.91 0.10 -5.17
N SER A 6 -18.85 -0.36 -3.93
CA SER A 6 -17.87 0.13 -2.94
C SER A 6 -16.44 -0.15 -3.36
N LEU A 7 -16.18 -1.34 -3.91
CA LEU A 7 -14.86 -1.71 -4.40
C LEU A 7 -14.42 -0.89 -5.62
N LYS A 8 -15.34 -0.63 -6.58
CA LYS A 8 -15.04 0.26 -7.71
C LYS A 8 -14.76 1.70 -7.23
N ALA A 9 -15.47 2.16 -6.21
CA ALA A 9 -15.23 3.47 -5.64
C ALA A 9 -13.84 3.53 -4.97
N ALA A 10 -13.44 2.50 -4.21
CA ALA A 10 -12.12 2.41 -3.60
C ALA A 10 -11.01 2.38 -4.65
N LEU A 11 -11.13 1.52 -5.68
CA LEU A 11 -10.18 1.47 -6.81
C LEU A 11 -10.03 2.83 -7.50
N THR A 12 -11.16 3.51 -7.77
CA THR A 12 -11.13 4.81 -8.42
C THR A 12 -10.47 5.86 -7.53
N ALA A 13 -10.77 5.86 -6.23
CA ALA A 13 -10.19 6.77 -5.26
C ALA A 13 -8.66 6.58 -5.16
N ASN A 14 -8.18 5.35 -5.00
CA ASN A 14 -6.75 5.04 -4.93
C ASN A 14 -6.01 5.42 -6.21
N PHE A 15 -6.62 5.17 -7.38
CA PHE A 15 -6.04 5.60 -8.65
C PHE A 15 -5.91 7.12 -8.75
N ILE A 16 -6.98 7.86 -8.41
CA ILE A 16 -6.97 9.33 -8.43
C ILE A 16 -5.93 9.87 -7.45
N ILE A 17 -5.84 9.31 -6.24
CA ILE A 17 -4.83 9.69 -5.24
C ILE A 17 -3.42 9.43 -5.78
N GLY A 18 -3.19 8.29 -6.41
CA GLY A 18 -1.92 7.96 -7.06
C GLY A 18 -1.52 9.00 -8.11
N VAL A 19 -2.46 9.40 -8.98
CA VAL A 19 -2.24 10.47 -9.98
C VAL A 19 -1.91 11.80 -9.31
N ILE A 20 -2.66 12.20 -8.29
CA ILE A 20 -2.41 13.47 -7.56
C ILE A 20 -1.03 13.44 -6.89
N LYS A 21 -0.68 12.33 -6.20
CA LYS A 21 0.65 12.15 -5.58
C LYS A 21 1.76 12.25 -6.62
N THR A 22 1.58 11.65 -7.81
CA THR A 22 2.56 11.74 -8.91
C THR A 22 2.77 13.17 -9.37
N ILE A 23 1.67 13.90 -9.61
CA ILE A 23 1.73 15.28 -10.06
C ILE A 23 2.43 16.16 -9.02
N VAL A 24 2.03 16.05 -7.75
CA VAL A 24 2.64 16.83 -6.67
C VAL A 24 4.09 16.43 -6.46
N GLY A 25 4.41 15.13 -6.47
CA GLY A 25 5.79 14.63 -6.34
C GLY A 25 6.70 15.16 -7.44
N PHE A 26 6.20 15.20 -8.69
CA PHE A 26 6.94 15.76 -9.81
C PHE A 26 7.23 17.25 -9.64
N PHE A 27 6.24 18.04 -9.23
CA PHE A 27 6.42 19.49 -9.02
C PHE A 27 7.25 19.83 -7.78
N THR A 28 7.20 19.00 -6.73
CA THR A 28 7.99 19.21 -5.50
C THR A 28 9.41 18.67 -5.60
N GLY A 29 9.69 17.80 -6.56
CA GLY A 29 10.94 17.03 -6.60
C GLY A 29 11.09 16.02 -5.47
N SER A 30 10.01 15.65 -4.77
CA SER A 30 10.05 14.77 -3.59
C SER A 30 10.00 13.30 -3.98
N ALA A 31 11.11 12.56 -3.69
CA ALA A 31 11.15 11.11 -3.85
C ALA A 31 10.21 10.38 -2.89
N ALA A 32 10.03 10.89 -1.67
CA ALA A 32 9.08 10.33 -0.73
C ALA A 32 7.65 10.39 -1.30
N MET A 33 7.26 11.50 -1.94
CA MET A 33 5.96 11.64 -2.58
C MET A 33 5.82 10.73 -3.81
N ILE A 34 6.86 10.58 -4.63
CA ILE A 34 6.88 9.66 -5.77
C ILE A 34 6.80 8.21 -5.30
N SER A 35 7.54 7.84 -4.25
CA SER A 35 7.46 6.51 -3.63
C SER A 35 6.04 6.18 -3.15
N GLU A 36 5.36 7.15 -2.54
CA GLU A 36 3.96 7.04 -2.13
C GLU A 36 2.99 6.93 -3.33
N ALA A 37 3.31 7.57 -4.46
CA ALA A 37 2.54 7.40 -5.70
C ALA A 37 2.67 5.98 -6.25
N TYR A 38 3.88 5.41 -6.29
CA TYR A 38 4.11 4.01 -6.69
C TYR A 38 3.30 3.05 -5.82
N HIS A 39 3.28 3.28 -4.51
CA HIS A 39 2.48 2.48 -3.59
C HIS A 39 0.98 2.56 -3.92
N SER A 40 0.42 3.76 -4.11
CA SER A 40 -1.00 3.94 -4.44
C SER A 40 -1.41 3.29 -5.77
N PHE A 41 -0.54 3.29 -6.78
CA PHE A 41 -0.78 2.55 -8.02
C PHE A 41 -0.69 1.04 -7.83
N ALA A 42 0.30 0.58 -7.05
CA ALA A 42 0.41 -0.83 -6.72
C ALA A 42 -0.83 -1.34 -5.99
N ASP A 43 -1.36 -0.59 -5.01
CA ASP A 43 -2.59 -0.95 -4.29
C ASP A 43 -3.79 -1.05 -5.23
N THR A 44 -3.92 -0.09 -6.16
CA THR A 44 -4.97 -0.15 -7.19
C THR A 44 -4.86 -1.43 -8.00
N PHE A 45 -3.65 -1.79 -8.42
CA PHE A 45 -3.39 -2.99 -9.21
C PHE A 45 -3.59 -4.27 -8.38
N ASN A 46 -3.11 -4.28 -7.13
CA ASN A 46 -3.27 -5.37 -6.19
C ASN A 46 -4.75 -5.69 -5.94
N GLN A 47 -5.58 -4.67 -5.72
CA GLN A 47 -7.02 -4.84 -5.55
C GLN A 47 -7.68 -5.48 -6.78
N ILE A 48 -7.24 -5.13 -8.00
CA ILE A 48 -7.70 -5.78 -9.23
C ILE A 48 -7.31 -7.26 -9.26
N LEU A 49 -6.05 -7.57 -8.91
CA LEU A 49 -5.56 -8.96 -8.88
C LEU A 49 -6.29 -9.81 -7.84
N LEU A 50 -6.49 -9.28 -6.64
CA LEU A 50 -7.27 -9.96 -5.60
C LEU A 50 -8.71 -10.23 -6.05
N LEU A 51 -9.35 -9.27 -6.73
CA LEU A 51 -10.66 -9.46 -7.33
C LEU A 51 -10.70 -10.59 -8.36
N ILE A 52 -9.70 -10.66 -9.22
CA ILE A 52 -9.55 -11.75 -10.19
C ILE A 52 -9.44 -13.08 -9.43
N GLY A 53 -8.62 -13.12 -8.38
CA GLY A 53 -8.45 -14.29 -7.51
C GLY A 53 -9.76 -14.76 -6.89
N VAL A 54 -10.49 -13.84 -6.24
CA VAL A 54 -11.79 -14.13 -5.62
C VAL A 54 -12.82 -14.58 -6.65
N ASN A 55 -12.90 -13.94 -7.81
CA ASN A 55 -13.86 -14.34 -8.83
C ASN A 55 -13.55 -15.72 -9.41
N ARG A 56 -12.28 -16.03 -9.64
CA ARG A 56 -11.85 -17.35 -10.10
C ARG A 56 -12.05 -18.44 -9.05
N SER A 57 -11.84 -18.12 -7.77
CA SER A 57 -12.02 -19.10 -6.68
C SER A 57 -13.44 -19.60 -6.50
N LYS A 58 -14.44 -18.86 -7.04
CA LYS A 58 -15.87 -19.21 -7.00
C LYS A 58 -16.29 -20.21 -8.10
N LYS A 59 -15.39 -20.53 -9.05
CA LYS A 59 -15.68 -21.49 -10.11
C LYS A 59 -15.88 -22.89 -9.52
N GLU A 60 -16.90 -23.60 -10.01
CA GLU A 60 -17.18 -24.97 -9.60
C GLU A 60 -16.07 -25.94 -10.03
N PRO A 61 -15.91 -27.08 -9.32
CA PRO A 61 -14.98 -28.13 -9.70
C PRO A 61 -15.22 -28.61 -11.12
N ASP A 62 -14.14 -28.90 -11.85
CA ASP A 62 -14.15 -29.48 -13.17
C ASP A 62 -13.14 -30.64 -13.28
N VAL A 63 -12.98 -31.21 -14.48
CA VAL A 63 -12.10 -32.36 -14.70
C VAL A 63 -10.63 -32.02 -14.42
N GLU A 64 -10.22 -30.78 -14.70
CA GLU A 64 -8.85 -30.31 -14.46
C GLU A 64 -8.61 -29.95 -12.99
N HIS A 65 -9.65 -29.50 -12.29
CA HIS A 65 -9.61 -29.07 -10.89
C HIS A 65 -10.73 -29.76 -10.08
N PRO A 66 -10.58 -31.07 -9.78
CA PRO A 66 -11.61 -31.85 -9.07
C PRO A 66 -11.95 -31.31 -7.68
N PHE A 67 -11.03 -30.62 -7.02
CA PHE A 67 -11.22 -29.98 -5.70
C PHE A 67 -11.67 -28.53 -5.78
N GLY A 68 -11.99 -28.05 -7.01
CA GLY A 68 -12.37 -26.65 -7.26
C GLY A 68 -11.22 -25.67 -7.25
N TYR A 69 -11.55 -24.38 -7.34
CA TYR A 69 -10.60 -23.29 -7.57
C TYR A 69 -10.30 -22.44 -6.32
N LYS A 70 -10.69 -22.86 -5.12
CA LYS A 70 -10.51 -22.07 -3.88
C LYS A 70 -9.07 -21.63 -3.63
N LYS A 71 -8.08 -22.45 -3.99
CA LYS A 71 -6.65 -22.13 -3.81
C LYS A 71 -6.13 -21.01 -4.72
N VAL A 72 -6.88 -20.65 -5.78
CA VAL A 72 -6.47 -19.60 -6.71
C VAL A 72 -6.36 -18.23 -6.03
N GLN A 73 -7.15 -17.95 -5.00
CA GLN A 73 -7.05 -16.70 -4.25
C GLN A 73 -5.70 -16.56 -3.52
N PHE A 74 -5.14 -17.64 -2.98
CA PHE A 74 -3.82 -17.62 -2.33
C PHE A 74 -2.70 -17.33 -3.34
N PHE A 75 -2.79 -17.90 -4.54
CA PHE A 75 -1.84 -17.59 -5.62
C PHE A 75 -1.85 -16.08 -5.95
N TRP A 76 -3.02 -15.48 -6.08
CA TRP A 76 -3.10 -14.04 -6.38
C TRP A 76 -2.65 -13.18 -5.20
N ALA A 77 -2.93 -13.56 -3.96
CA ALA A 77 -2.40 -12.88 -2.77
C ALA A 77 -0.85 -12.94 -2.73
N PHE A 78 -0.26 -14.09 -3.08
CA PHE A 78 1.20 -14.21 -3.22
C PHE A 78 1.76 -13.30 -4.32
N VAL A 79 1.10 -13.23 -5.49
CA VAL A 79 1.50 -12.31 -6.58
C VAL A 79 1.48 -10.86 -6.11
N VAL A 80 0.43 -10.46 -5.37
CA VAL A 80 0.32 -9.13 -4.75
C VAL A 80 1.49 -8.87 -3.80
N ALA A 81 1.81 -9.81 -2.92
CA ALA A 81 2.94 -9.68 -2.00
C ALA A 81 4.28 -9.45 -2.73
N VAL A 82 4.51 -10.18 -3.83
CA VAL A 82 5.72 -10.03 -4.67
C VAL A 82 5.74 -8.66 -5.36
N LEU A 83 4.59 -8.14 -5.78
CA LEU A 83 4.48 -6.82 -6.41
C LEU A 83 4.74 -5.69 -5.40
N ILE A 84 4.19 -5.78 -4.18
CA ILE A 84 4.48 -4.81 -3.10
C ILE A 84 5.98 -4.80 -2.82
N PHE A 85 6.58 -5.97 -2.61
CA PHE A 85 8.00 -6.10 -2.33
C PHE A 85 8.88 -5.60 -3.49
N GLY A 86 8.66 -6.14 -4.71
CA GLY A 86 9.57 -5.93 -5.83
C GLY A 86 9.39 -4.59 -6.53
N VAL A 87 8.14 -4.18 -6.76
CA VAL A 87 7.84 -2.96 -7.52
C VAL A 87 7.79 -1.76 -6.58
N SER A 88 6.86 -1.72 -5.63
CA SER A 88 6.72 -0.55 -4.77
C SER A 88 7.96 -0.32 -3.89
N GLY A 89 8.41 -1.36 -3.18
CA GLY A 89 9.58 -1.28 -2.31
C GLY A 89 10.87 -1.03 -3.10
N GLY A 90 11.05 -1.73 -4.22
CA GLY A 90 12.24 -1.59 -5.07
C GLY A 90 12.36 -0.22 -5.72
N LEU A 91 11.27 0.34 -6.25
CA LEU A 91 11.27 1.67 -6.84
C LEU A 91 11.50 2.76 -5.78
N ALA A 92 10.88 2.65 -4.60
CA ALA A 92 11.10 3.58 -3.50
C ALA A 92 12.58 3.59 -3.05
N LEU A 93 13.21 2.41 -2.95
CA LEU A 93 14.64 2.31 -2.66
C LEU A 93 15.49 2.96 -3.75
N PHE A 94 15.18 2.69 -5.01
CA PHE A 94 15.92 3.25 -6.15
C PHE A 94 15.88 4.77 -6.14
N GLU A 95 14.69 5.37 -6.04
CA GLU A 95 14.50 6.83 -5.96
C GLU A 95 15.27 7.45 -4.79
N GLY A 96 15.16 6.83 -3.61
CA GLY A 96 15.84 7.35 -2.42
C GLY A 96 17.37 7.27 -2.52
N ILE A 97 17.92 6.20 -3.10
CA ILE A 97 19.36 6.04 -3.34
C ILE A 97 19.83 7.07 -4.37
N GLU A 98 19.07 7.29 -5.44
CA GLU A 98 19.42 8.25 -6.49
C GLU A 98 19.56 9.67 -5.93
N ILE A 99 18.62 10.12 -5.09
CA ILE A 99 18.72 11.43 -4.43
C ILE A 99 19.95 11.53 -3.51
N ILE A 100 20.27 10.47 -2.77
CA ILE A 100 21.44 10.51 -1.87
C ILE A 100 22.75 10.57 -2.67
N LEU A 101 22.84 9.87 -3.80
CA LEU A 101 24.04 9.84 -4.64
C LEU A 101 24.20 11.11 -5.48
N HIS A 102 23.10 11.71 -5.94
CA HIS A 102 23.07 12.87 -6.82
C HIS A 102 22.18 14.00 -6.27
N PRO A 103 22.44 14.51 -5.06
CA PRO A 103 21.57 15.50 -4.42
C PRO A 103 21.52 16.85 -5.19
N SER A 104 22.54 17.14 -6.00
CA SER A 104 22.61 18.35 -6.83
C SER A 104 21.63 18.32 -8.02
N ASP A 105 21.18 17.16 -8.43
CA ASP A 105 20.29 16.99 -9.57
C ASP A 105 18.82 17.13 -9.17
N HIS A 106 18.56 17.21 -7.86
CA HIS A 106 17.22 17.34 -7.27
C HIS A 106 17.06 18.73 -6.65
N GLU A 107 16.36 19.60 -7.39
CA GLU A 107 16.03 20.93 -6.88
C GLU A 107 14.89 20.85 -5.85
N PHE A 108 15.12 21.44 -4.68
CA PHE A 108 14.09 21.59 -3.67
C PHE A 108 13.20 22.79 -4.00
N HIS A 109 11.90 22.56 -4.11
CA HIS A 109 10.89 23.57 -4.46
C HIS A 109 9.97 23.89 -3.27
N PRO A 110 10.38 24.76 -2.34
CA PRO A 110 9.64 25.06 -1.12
C PRO A 110 8.25 25.66 -1.37
N GLU A 111 8.02 26.30 -2.52
CA GLU A 111 6.73 26.86 -2.92
C GLU A 111 5.62 25.82 -3.05
N TYR A 112 5.94 24.56 -3.33
CA TYR A 112 4.97 23.47 -3.45
C TYR A 112 4.76 22.69 -2.16
N PHE A 113 5.52 22.96 -1.11
CA PHE A 113 5.41 22.28 0.18
C PHE A 113 3.99 22.26 0.77
N PRO A 114 3.20 23.36 0.73
CA PRO A 114 1.82 23.35 1.22
C PRO A 114 0.93 22.32 0.50
N TRP A 115 1.12 22.14 -0.80
CA TRP A 115 0.39 21.16 -1.59
C TRP A 115 0.78 19.73 -1.24
N GLN A 116 2.07 19.48 -1.01
CA GLN A 116 2.58 18.18 -0.57
C GLN A 116 1.97 17.78 0.77
N ILE A 117 2.00 18.68 1.76
CA ILE A 117 1.40 18.43 3.08
C ILE A 117 -0.11 18.21 2.98
N ALA A 118 -0.81 19.00 2.18
CA ALA A 118 -2.25 18.84 1.98
C ALA A 118 -2.59 17.46 1.41
N VAL A 119 -1.90 17.01 0.36
CA VAL A 119 -2.12 15.70 -0.27
C VAL A 119 -1.79 14.56 0.69
N LEU A 120 -0.66 14.62 1.41
CA LEU A 120 -0.29 13.61 2.40
C LEU A 120 -1.32 13.55 3.54
N SER A 121 -1.77 14.69 4.03
CA SER A 121 -2.77 14.75 5.10
C SER A 121 -4.10 14.13 4.68
N VAL A 122 -4.59 14.43 3.49
CA VAL A 122 -5.81 13.83 2.94
C VAL A 122 -5.62 12.33 2.75
N ALA A 123 -4.48 11.89 2.22
CA ALA A 123 -4.18 10.48 2.04
C ALA A 123 -4.16 9.73 3.39
N ILE A 124 -3.52 10.28 4.43
CA ILE A 124 -3.50 9.70 5.78
C ILE A 124 -4.92 9.52 6.34
N ILE A 125 -5.79 10.51 6.15
CA ILE A 125 -7.19 10.40 6.60
C ILE A 125 -7.90 9.26 5.88
N LEU A 126 -7.76 9.17 4.56
CA LEU A 126 -8.42 8.14 3.75
C LEU A 126 -7.91 6.73 4.09
N GLU A 127 -6.59 6.55 4.19
CA GLU A 127 -5.98 5.26 4.57
C GLU A 127 -6.35 4.86 6.01
N SER A 128 -6.46 5.83 6.93
CA SER A 128 -6.94 5.57 8.29
C SER A 128 -8.37 5.03 8.31
N PHE A 129 -9.23 5.49 7.41
CA PHE A 129 -10.59 4.95 7.27
C PHE A 129 -10.59 3.55 6.66
N ALA A 130 -9.74 3.28 5.64
CA ALA A 130 -9.60 1.97 5.03
C ALA A 130 -9.12 0.94 6.07
N LEU A 131 -8.02 1.23 6.75
CA LEU A 131 -7.46 0.37 7.81
C LEU A 131 -8.46 0.13 8.94
N LYS A 132 -9.19 1.16 9.39
CA LYS A 132 -10.24 0.99 10.40
C LYS A 132 -11.33 0.02 9.94
N THR A 133 -11.71 0.07 8.68
CA THR A 133 -12.71 -0.84 8.11
C THR A 133 -12.21 -2.28 8.11
N ALA A 134 -10.97 -2.51 7.65
CA ALA A 134 -10.33 -3.83 7.66
C ALA A 134 -10.18 -4.38 9.10
N ILE A 135 -9.77 -3.55 10.07
CA ILE A 135 -9.70 -3.93 11.49
C ILE A 135 -11.08 -4.30 12.04
N ASN A 136 -12.13 -3.55 11.69
CA ASN A 136 -13.48 -3.86 12.15
C ASN A 136 -13.98 -5.21 11.62
N GLU A 137 -13.67 -5.56 10.38
CA GLU A 137 -13.98 -6.86 9.80
C GLU A 137 -13.23 -7.99 10.52
N ALA A 138 -11.94 -7.80 10.78
CA ALA A 138 -11.14 -8.76 11.53
C ALA A 138 -11.65 -8.94 12.98
N GLN A 139 -12.04 -7.87 13.66
CA GLN A 139 -12.64 -7.92 14.99
C GLN A 139 -14.01 -8.61 14.99
N ALA A 140 -14.81 -8.41 13.95
CA ALA A 140 -16.09 -9.10 13.83
C ALA A 140 -15.89 -10.62 13.71
N TYR A 141 -14.85 -11.04 13.00
CA TYR A 141 -14.46 -12.45 12.90
C TYR A 141 -13.90 -12.96 14.24
N GLN A 142 -12.99 -12.22 14.88
CA GLN A 142 -12.44 -12.56 16.20
C GLN A 142 -13.55 -12.89 17.23
N LYS A 143 -14.60 -12.08 17.27
CA LYS A 143 -15.75 -12.32 18.15
C LYS A 143 -16.52 -13.60 17.82
N LYS A 144 -16.58 -13.99 16.54
CA LYS A 144 -17.25 -15.24 16.11
C LYS A 144 -16.47 -16.48 16.55
N VAL A 145 -15.16 -16.47 16.40
CA VAL A 145 -14.27 -17.59 16.76
C VAL A 145 -13.87 -17.60 18.24
N LYS A 146 -14.22 -16.53 19.00
CA LYS A 146 -13.86 -16.34 20.42
C LYS A 146 -12.35 -16.40 20.68
N SER A 147 -11.54 -15.95 19.72
CA SER A 147 -10.09 -15.86 19.88
C SER A 147 -9.70 -14.73 20.82
N GLU A 148 -8.68 -14.94 21.67
CA GLU A 148 -8.20 -13.92 22.61
C GLU A 148 -7.46 -12.79 21.91
N LYS A 149 -6.74 -13.08 20.81
CA LYS A 149 -5.96 -12.11 20.07
C LYS A 149 -6.49 -11.93 18.64
N LEU A 150 -6.41 -10.70 18.15
CA LEU A 150 -6.84 -10.37 16.79
C LEU A 150 -5.97 -11.06 15.73
N LEU A 151 -4.65 -11.11 15.93
CA LEU A 151 -3.72 -11.75 15.00
C LEU A 151 -4.00 -13.26 14.88
N ASP A 152 -4.17 -13.95 16.00
CA ASP A 152 -4.51 -15.38 16.01
C ASP A 152 -5.84 -15.63 15.27
N ALA A 153 -6.81 -14.73 15.43
CA ALA A 153 -8.09 -14.82 14.73
C ALA A 153 -7.93 -14.65 13.20
N VAL A 154 -7.06 -13.74 12.76
CA VAL A 154 -6.81 -13.48 11.33
C VAL A 154 -6.08 -14.65 10.68
N GLU A 155 -5.08 -15.23 11.35
CA GLU A 155 -4.36 -16.44 10.90
C GLU A 155 -5.32 -17.65 10.78
N GLU A 156 -6.19 -17.85 11.80
CA GLU A 156 -7.18 -18.93 11.78
C GLU A 156 -8.25 -18.74 10.69
N MET A 157 -8.50 -17.50 10.24
CA MET A 157 -9.55 -17.20 9.29
C MET A 157 -9.28 -17.78 7.89
N GLN A 158 -8.04 -18.07 7.55
CA GLN A 158 -7.62 -18.55 6.22
C GLN A 158 -8.21 -17.70 5.08
N ASP A 159 -8.40 -16.39 5.32
CA ASP A 159 -8.83 -15.43 4.32
C ASP A 159 -7.64 -14.56 3.88
N PRO A 160 -6.95 -14.96 2.81
CA PRO A 160 -5.76 -14.25 2.34
C PRO A 160 -6.08 -12.84 1.85
N VAL A 161 -7.34 -12.56 1.50
CA VAL A 161 -7.75 -11.23 1.01
C VAL A 161 -7.82 -10.23 2.15
N LEU A 162 -8.45 -10.60 3.28
CA LEU A 162 -8.53 -9.71 4.44
C LEU A 162 -7.14 -9.50 5.06
N LEU A 163 -6.31 -10.55 5.12
CA LEU A 163 -4.93 -10.43 5.59
C LEU A 163 -4.13 -9.47 4.70
N SER A 164 -4.23 -9.62 3.36
CA SER A 164 -3.58 -8.72 2.42
C SER A 164 -4.01 -7.27 2.63
N LEU A 165 -5.31 -7.00 2.74
CA LEU A 165 -5.83 -5.65 2.98
C LEU A 165 -5.33 -5.05 4.29
N LEU A 166 -5.32 -5.81 5.39
CA LEU A 166 -4.80 -5.35 6.69
C LEU A 166 -3.32 -4.97 6.61
N VAL A 167 -2.52 -5.79 5.93
CA VAL A 167 -1.08 -5.52 5.75
C VAL A 167 -0.88 -4.32 4.83
N GLU A 168 -1.54 -4.27 3.67
CA GLU A 168 -1.45 -3.17 2.70
C GLU A 168 -1.82 -1.82 3.33
N ASP A 169 -2.99 -1.71 3.95
CA ASP A 169 -3.46 -0.46 4.57
C ASP A 169 -2.55 -0.02 5.73
N SER A 170 -1.98 -0.99 6.49
CA SER A 170 -1.03 -0.68 7.55
C SER A 170 0.30 -0.14 7.01
N LEU A 171 0.80 -0.73 5.91
CA LEU A 171 2.03 -0.28 5.23
C LEU A 171 1.81 1.09 4.58
N ALA A 172 0.66 1.29 3.93
CA ALA A 172 0.28 2.56 3.33
C ALA A 172 0.28 3.69 4.37
N LEU A 173 -0.37 3.46 5.51
CA LEU A 173 -0.41 4.46 6.58
C LEU A 173 0.98 4.73 7.17
N ALA A 174 1.80 3.69 7.37
CA ALA A 174 3.18 3.85 7.85
C ALA A 174 4.03 4.65 6.85
N GLY A 175 3.94 4.35 5.55
CA GLY A 175 4.63 5.08 4.49
C GLY A 175 4.23 6.54 4.43
N LEU A 176 2.92 6.84 4.49
CA LEU A 176 2.40 8.20 4.50
C LEU A 176 2.88 9.02 5.71
N VAL A 177 2.94 8.41 6.89
CA VAL A 177 3.46 9.07 8.10
C VAL A 177 4.95 9.35 7.94
N LEU A 178 5.72 8.40 7.42
CA LEU A 178 7.15 8.61 7.12
C LEU A 178 7.33 9.72 6.08
N ALA A 179 6.55 9.73 4.98
CA ALA A 179 6.58 10.76 3.96
C ALA A 179 6.26 12.15 4.54
N LEU A 180 5.27 12.24 5.43
CA LEU A 180 4.90 13.50 6.08
C LEU A 180 6.04 14.02 6.97
N ILE A 181 6.62 13.17 7.81
CA ILE A 181 7.74 13.53 8.69
C ILE A 181 8.96 13.93 7.86
N GLY A 182 9.32 13.12 6.85
CA GLY A 182 10.44 13.38 5.96
C GLY A 182 10.29 14.71 5.20
N SER A 183 9.09 14.98 4.66
CA SER A 183 8.79 16.24 3.99
C SER A 183 8.97 17.46 4.90
N ILE A 184 8.53 17.37 6.15
CA ILE A 184 8.73 18.44 7.13
C ILE A 184 10.22 18.65 7.43
N ILE A 185 10.97 17.56 7.63
CA ILE A 185 12.42 17.64 7.90
C ILE A 185 13.14 18.24 6.69
N THR A 186 12.85 17.79 5.49
CA THR A 186 13.42 18.33 4.24
C THR A 186 13.13 19.81 4.10
N PHE A 187 11.90 20.24 4.38
CA PHE A 187 11.51 21.64 4.32
C PHE A 187 12.25 22.51 5.33
N VAL A 188 12.36 22.05 6.59
CA VAL A 188 13.02 22.81 7.67
C VAL A 188 14.54 22.88 7.48
N THR A 189 15.13 21.82 6.93
CA THR A 189 16.60 21.72 6.75
C THR A 189 17.07 22.23 5.38
N GLU A 190 16.13 22.43 4.45
CA GLU A 190 16.40 22.74 3.04
C GLU A 190 17.39 21.76 2.39
N ASN A 191 17.38 20.50 2.86
CA ASN A 191 18.32 19.48 2.43
C ASN A 191 17.57 18.27 1.82
N PRO A 192 17.66 18.05 0.49
CA PRO A 192 16.97 16.98 -0.20
C PRO A 192 17.42 15.57 0.21
N THR A 193 18.59 15.43 0.85
CA THR A 193 19.06 14.13 1.36
C THR A 193 18.07 13.49 2.32
N TRP A 194 17.33 14.28 3.10
CA TRP A 194 16.31 13.76 4.01
C TRP A 194 15.12 13.15 3.28
N ASP A 195 14.76 13.69 2.14
CA ASP A 195 13.72 13.11 1.28
C ASP A 195 14.17 11.74 0.74
N GLY A 196 15.43 11.63 0.29
CA GLY A 196 16.02 10.35 -0.12
C GLY A 196 16.06 9.31 1.01
N ILE A 197 16.45 9.71 2.23
CA ILE A 197 16.43 8.83 3.42
C ILE A 197 15.01 8.36 3.72
N THR A 198 14.04 9.25 3.57
CA THR A 198 12.62 8.94 3.77
C THR A 198 12.12 7.94 2.74
N ALA A 199 12.44 8.13 1.45
CA ALA A 199 12.06 7.20 0.39
C ALA A 199 12.68 5.80 0.61
N ILE A 200 13.95 5.71 1.03
CA ILE A 200 14.58 4.44 1.42
C ILE A 200 13.84 3.80 2.59
N SER A 201 13.48 4.58 3.60
CA SER A 201 12.76 4.07 4.77
C SER A 201 11.39 3.49 4.39
N ILE A 202 10.65 4.18 3.51
CA ILE A 202 9.39 3.70 2.93
C ILE A 202 9.63 2.39 2.17
N GLY A 203 10.63 2.35 1.29
CA GLY A 203 10.99 1.17 0.53
C GLY A 203 11.27 -0.05 1.41
N ILE A 204 12.04 0.13 2.49
CA ILE A 204 12.35 -0.94 3.47
C ILE A 204 11.06 -1.44 4.15
N VAL A 205 10.19 -0.54 4.59
CA VAL A 205 8.91 -0.90 5.23
C VAL A 205 8.04 -1.72 4.27
N LEU A 206 7.91 -1.29 3.00
CA LEU A 206 7.17 -2.01 1.98
C LEU A 206 7.77 -3.39 1.68
N MET A 207 9.10 -3.50 1.60
CA MET A 207 9.77 -4.78 1.37
C MET A 207 9.55 -5.75 2.53
N ILE A 208 9.65 -5.29 3.77
CA ILE A 208 9.37 -6.12 4.95
C ILE A 208 7.92 -6.60 4.92
N GLY A 209 6.98 -5.71 4.65
CA GLY A 209 5.57 -6.06 4.56
C GLY A 209 5.26 -7.06 3.45
N GLY A 210 5.86 -6.88 2.25
CA GLY A 210 5.73 -7.83 1.16
C GLY A 210 6.28 -9.23 1.50
N ILE A 211 7.42 -9.29 2.21
CA ILE A 211 7.97 -10.58 2.69
C ILE A 211 7.03 -11.24 3.72
N LEU A 212 6.50 -10.46 4.66
CA LEU A 212 5.57 -10.98 5.66
C LEU A 212 4.33 -11.57 4.98
N LEU A 213 3.74 -10.83 4.05
CA LEU A 213 2.55 -11.27 3.32
C LEU A 213 2.82 -12.50 2.42
N ALA A 214 4.02 -12.61 1.83
CA ALA A 214 4.40 -13.76 0.99
C ALA A 214 4.64 -15.05 1.80
N ARG A 215 4.84 -14.96 3.10
CA ARG A 215 5.11 -16.14 3.98
C ARG A 215 3.82 -16.81 4.45
N GLU A 216 2.69 -16.14 4.41
CA GLU A 216 1.35 -16.67 4.74
C GLU A 216 0.71 -17.41 3.55
#